data_b84b54e292067f31206aa7509f40f25d
#
_entry.id   b84b54e292067f31206aa7509f40f25d
#
_cell.length_a   1.000
_cell.length_b   1.000
_cell.length_c   1.000
_cell.angle_alpha   90.00
_cell.angle_beta   90.00
_cell.angle_gamma   90.00
#
_symmetry.space_group_name_H-M   'P 1'
#
loop_
_entity.id
_entity.type
_entity.pdbx_description
1 polymer ?
#
loop_
_entity_poly.entity_id
_entity_poly.type
_entity_poly.pdbx_seq_one_letter_code
_entity_poly.pdbx_strand_id
1 'polypeptide(L)'
;VLTDPVPEGYTGQPVTLNLGDIGPGQSKPASVTFKATKRGKVCNTATASSSNAGKVSDDACTTVVVPGLKVEKSGTKEQILGRNADYEIVVSNTGDTVLNNVVVTDTAPAATSIVAAPGATISGNKATWTVNLQPNEKKNLSVKLTSKTAGNHCNNVTAAAGSLNSSAEACTLWKGIAAVLLEVVDDPDPIQVGENTTYTIRVTNQGFADIHNVKIVASYGDE
;
A
#
# COMPACT_ATOMS: atom_id res chain seq x y z
N VAL A 1 35.78 -40.78 -13.50
CA VAL A 1 35.15 -40.21 -12.29
C VAL A 1 34.67 -38.82 -12.61
N LEU A 2 33.43 -38.48 -12.22
CA LEU A 2 32.86 -37.14 -12.26
C LEU A 2 32.90 -36.55 -10.85
N THR A 3 33.39 -35.31 -10.72
CA THR A 3 33.37 -34.56 -9.47
C THR A 3 32.71 -33.20 -9.70
N ASP A 4 31.83 -32.80 -8.77
CA ASP A 4 31.12 -31.52 -8.78
C ASP A 4 31.06 -30.98 -7.35
N PRO A 5 31.93 -30.00 -7.02
CA PRO A 5 31.95 -29.39 -5.70
C PRO A 5 30.79 -28.39 -5.57
N VAL A 6 30.35 -28.11 -4.34
CA VAL A 6 29.34 -27.09 -4.06
C VAL A 6 29.92 -25.72 -4.38
N PRO A 7 29.32 -24.94 -5.31
CA PRO A 7 29.82 -23.60 -5.64
C PRO A 7 29.63 -22.62 -4.48
N GLU A 8 30.46 -21.59 -4.38
CA GLU A 8 30.25 -20.50 -3.43
C GLU A 8 28.87 -19.84 -3.66
N GLY A 9 28.13 -19.62 -2.59
CA GLY A 9 26.77 -19.06 -2.63
C GLY A 9 25.66 -20.11 -2.81
N TYR A 10 26.02 -21.39 -2.72
CA TYR A 10 25.06 -22.49 -2.69
C TYR A 10 25.29 -23.38 -1.48
N THR A 11 24.28 -24.18 -1.14
CA THR A 11 24.36 -25.27 -0.19
C THR A 11 23.88 -26.57 -0.84
N GLY A 12 24.44 -27.67 -0.42
CA GLY A 12 24.14 -29.01 -0.95
C GLY A 12 25.24 -29.99 -0.58
N GLN A 13 25.24 -31.13 -1.21
CA GLN A 13 26.30 -32.15 -1.07
C GLN A 13 27.16 -32.14 -2.33
N PRO A 14 28.50 -32.11 -2.19
CA PRO A 14 29.39 -32.31 -3.34
C PRO A 14 29.17 -33.70 -3.92
N VAL A 15 29.31 -33.84 -5.21
CA VAL A 15 29.10 -35.11 -5.91
C VAL A 15 30.43 -35.65 -6.41
N THR A 16 30.62 -36.93 -6.16
CA THR A 16 31.69 -37.73 -6.77
C THR A 16 31.07 -39.02 -7.27
N LEU A 17 31.04 -39.24 -8.58
CA LEU A 17 30.42 -40.39 -9.21
C LEU A 17 31.44 -41.17 -10.04
N ASN A 18 31.44 -42.49 -9.87
CA ASN A 18 32.13 -43.37 -10.79
C ASN A 18 31.16 -43.80 -11.91
N LEU A 19 31.36 -43.25 -13.10
CA LEU A 19 30.50 -43.52 -14.25
C LEU A 19 30.82 -44.84 -14.98
N GLY A 20 31.89 -45.56 -14.57
CA GLY A 20 32.38 -46.73 -15.27
C GLY A 20 32.89 -46.38 -16.67
N ASP A 21 32.97 -47.40 -17.52
CA ASP A 21 33.44 -47.26 -18.90
C ASP A 21 32.39 -46.60 -19.80
N ILE A 22 32.85 -45.74 -20.71
CA ILE A 22 32.03 -45.06 -21.71
C ILE A 22 32.64 -45.41 -23.07
N GLY A 23 31.89 -46.12 -23.90
CA GLY A 23 32.32 -46.52 -25.25
C GLY A 23 32.33 -45.37 -26.22
N PRO A 24 32.99 -45.54 -27.38
CA PRO A 24 33.03 -44.52 -28.44
C PRO A 24 31.63 -44.06 -28.84
N GLY A 25 31.39 -42.71 -28.83
CA GLY A 25 30.11 -42.10 -29.16
C GLY A 25 29.01 -42.23 -28.07
N GLN A 26 29.29 -42.89 -26.94
CA GLN A 26 28.34 -43.01 -25.84
C GLN A 26 28.44 -41.83 -24.87
N SER A 27 27.33 -41.52 -24.16
CA SER A 27 27.28 -40.57 -23.10
C SER A 27 26.58 -41.15 -21.85
N LYS A 28 26.95 -40.65 -20.65
CA LYS A 28 26.30 -40.99 -19.40
C LYS A 28 25.92 -39.69 -18.68
N PRO A 29 24.63 -39.41 -18.52
CA PRO A 29 24.18 -38.22 -17.80
C PRO A 29 24.34 -38.37 -16.28
N ALA A 30 24.61 -37.24 -15.61
CA ALA A 30 24.56 -37.12 -14.15
C ALA A 30 23.87 -35.80 -13.82
N SER A 31 23.19 -35.73 -12.68
CA SER A 31 22.51 -34.52 -12.22
C SER A 31 22.91 -34.21 -10.79
N VAL A 32 23.04 -32.93 -10.48
CA VAL A 32 23.29 -32.41 -9.14
C VAL A 32 22.34 -31.23 -8.89
N THR A 33 21.90 -31.11 -7.62
CA THR A 33 21.01 -30.00 -7.22
C THR A 33 21.61 -29.31 -6.02
N PHE A 34 21.77 -27.98 -6.17
CA PHE A 34 22.23 -27.10 -5.11
C PHE A 34 21.17 -26.05 -4.80
N LYS A 35 21.05 -25.61 -3.52
CA LYS A 35 20.15 -24.56 -3.08
C LYS A 35 20.92 -23.25 -3.00
N ALA A 36 20.48 -22.24 -3.74
CA ALA A 36 21.04 -20.91 -3.70
C ALA A 36 20.86 -20.25 -2.32
N THR A 37 21.94 -19.61 -1.81
CA THR A 37 21.96 -18.91 -0.53
C THR A 37 22.44 -17.46 -0.66
N LYS A 38 23.01 -17.08 -1.82
CA LYS A 38 23.54 -15.76 -2.10
C LYS A 38 23.09 -15.30 -3.47
N ARG A 39 22.68 -14.04 -3.59
CA ARG A 39 22.34 -13.43 -4.87
C ARG A 39 23.57 -13.17 -5.71
N GLY A 40 23.39 -13.08 -7.02
CA GLY A 40 24.43 -12.75 -8.00
C GLY A 40 24.67 -13.87 -9.01
N LYS A 41 25.64 -13.67 -9.89
CA LYS A 41 26.03 -14.67 -10.87
C LYS A 41 26.93 -15.70 -10.19
N VAL A 42 26.53 -16.97 -10.22
CA VAL A 42 27.30 -18.08 -9.68
C VAL A 42 27.48 -19.11 -10.76
N CYS A 43 28.73 -19.59 -10.92
CA CYS A 43 29.08 -20.63 -11.89
C CYS A 43 29.42 -21.93 -11.14
N ASN A 44 28.82 -23.03 -11.60
CA ASN A 44 29.14 -24.35 -11.15
C ASN A 44 30.13 -24.99 -12.16
N THR A 45 31.20 -25.61 -11.67
CA THR A 45 32.23 -26.25 -12.50
C THR A 45 32.30 -27.73 -12.18
N ALA A 46 31.90 -28.56 -13.12
CA ALA A 46 32.06 -30.01 -13.03
C ALA A 46 33.37 -30.45 -13.70
N THR A 47 33.96 -31.52 -13.16
CA THR A 47 35.20 -32.10 -13.70
C THR A 47 35.02 -33.58 -13.94
N ALA A 48 35.37 -34.05 -15.14
CA ALA A 48 35.47 -35.44 -15.47
C ALA A 48 36.94 -35.86 -15.61
N SER A 49 37.29 -37.03 -15.10
CA SER A 49 38.62 -37.60 -15.22
C SER A 49 38.59 -39.09 -15.53
N SER A 50 39.56 -39.58 -16.34
CA SER A 50 39.77 -40.96 -16.61
C SER A 50 41.26 -41.35 -16.51
N SER A 51 41.53 -42.63 -16.34
CA SER A 51 42.91 -43.11 -16.26
C SER A 51 43.69 -43.04 -17.57
N ASN A 52 42.99 -43.00 -18.73
CA ASN A 52 43.59 -43.09 -20.08
C ASN A 52 43.30 -41.88 -20.97
N ALA A 53 42.42 -40.92 -20.54
CA ALA A 53 42.09 -39.71 -21.32
C ALA A 53 42.28 -38.40 -20.52
N GLY A 54 42.84 -38.48 -19.31
CA GLY A 54 43.15 -37.29 -18.51
C GLY A 54 41.93 -36.65 -17.82
N LYS A 55 41.95 -35.32 -17.71
CA LYS A 55 40.97 -34.52 -16.96
C LYS A 55 40.44 -33.37 -17.81
N VAL A 56 39.14 -33.18 -17.79
CA VAL A 56 38.43 -32.07 -18.45
C VAL A 56 37.43 -31.43 -17.49
N SER A 57 37.19 -30.18 -17.63
CA SER A 57 36.21 -29.42 -16.83
C SER A 57 35.36 -28.54 -17.72
N ASP A 58 34.12 -28.31 -17.31
CA ASP A 58 33.22 -27.38 -17.96
C ASP A 58 32.37 -26.68 -16.91
N ASP A 59 31.88 -25.48 -17.18
CA ASP A 59 31.08 -24.70 -16.24
C ASP A 59 29.77 -24.20 -16.83
N ALA A 60 28.79 -24.03 -15.95
CA ALA A 60 27.52 -23.38 -16.24
C ALA A 60 27.18 -22.34 -15.15
N CYS A 61 26.70 -21.16 -15.59
CA CYS A 61 26.43 -20.06 -14.69
C CYS A 61 24.94 -19.78 -14.56
N THR A 62 24.48 -19.53 -13.34
CA THR A 62 23.12 -19.13 -13.00
C THR A 62 23.12 -17.77 -12.32
N THR A 63 22.19 -16.89 -12.70
CA THR A 63 21.95 -15.65 -11.96
C THR A 63 20.88 -15.87 -10.90
N VAL A 64 21.26 -15.72 -9.64
CA VAL A 64 20.37 -15.83 -8.49
C VAL A 64 19.84 -14.45 -8.16
N VAL A 65 18.52 -14.27 -8.16
CA VAL A 65 17.82 -13.01 -7.89
C VAL A 65 17.02 -13.10 -6.59
N VAL A 66 16.81 -11.95 -5.95
CA VAL A 66 16.01 -11.83 -4.73
C VAL A 66 14.84 -10.89 -5.01
N PRO A 67 13.61 -11.39 -5.08
CA PRO A 67 12.44 -10.53 -5.24
C PRO A 67 12.18 -9.74 -3.97
N GLY A 68 11.68 -8.50 -4.10
CA GLY A 68 11.36 -7.64 -2.96
C GLY A 68 10.24 -6.66 -3.28
N LEU A 69 9.26 -6.54 -2.39
CA LEU A 69 8.12 -5.63 -2.51
C LEU A 69 7.98 -4.83 -1.23
N LYS A 70 7.81 -3.51 -1.37
CA LYS A 70 7.53 -2.60 -0.26
C LYS A 70 6.40 -1.65 -0.65
N VAL A 71 5.47 -1.39 0.28
CA VAL A 71 4.51 -0.30 0.17
C VAL A 71 4.66 0.63 1.37
N GLU A 72 4.57 1.93 1.11
CA GLU A 72 4.57 3.00 2.11
C GLU A 72 3.34 3.87 1.89
N LYS A 73 2.80 4.44 2.99
CA LYS A 73 1.63 5.29 2.95
C LYS A 73 1.82 6.49 3.85
N SER A 74 1.45 7.66 3.35
CA SER A 74 1.36 8.89 4.11
C SER A 74 0.04 9.59 3.81
N GLY A 75 -0.36 10.55 4.63
CA GLY A 75 -1.60 11.28 4.40
C GLY A 75 -1.81 12.45 5.34
N THR A 76 -2.90 13.18 5.09
CA THR A 76 -3.36 14.30 5.89
C THR A 76 -3.54 13.87 7.34
N LYS A 77 -2.88 14.54 8.28
CA LYS A 77 -2.93 14.18 9.71
C LYS A 77 -4.22 14.61 10.39
N GLU A 78 -4.73 15.77 10.03
CA GLU A 78 -5.97 16.32 10.56
C GLU A 78 -6.82 16.91 9.44
N GLN A 79 -8.13 16.72 9.50
CA GLN A 79 -9.07 17.26 8.52
C GLN A 79 -10.41 17.60 9.19
N ILE A 80 -11.13 18.52 8.56
CA ILE A 80 -12.48 18.91 8.96
C ILE A 80 -13.50 17.97 8.28
N LEU A 81 -14.56 17.61 8.99
CA LEU A 81 -15.65 16.81 8.45
C LEU A 81 -16.20 17.42 7.14
N GLY A 82 -16.48 16.57 6.16
CA GLY A 82 -16.94 16.94 4.83
C GLY A 82 -15.84 17.46 3.89
N ARG A 83 -14.63 17.72 4.37
CA ARG A 83 -13.48 18.08 3.51
C ARG A 83 -12.76 16.81 3.05
N ASN A 84 -11.87 16.96 2.06
CA ASN A 84 -11.08 15.84 1.55
C ASN A 84 -9.74 15.73 2.27
N ALA A 85 -9.37 14.52 2.67
CA ALA A 85 -8.02 14.15 3.10
C ALA A 85 -7.30 13.45 1.96
N ASP A 86 -6.07 13.87 1.69
CA ASP A 86 -5.21 13.30 0.65
C ASP A 86 -4.27 12.27 1.27
N TYR A 87 -4.12 11.13 0.57
CA TYR A 87 -3.18 10.07 0.91
C TYR A 87 -2.32 9.75 -0.30
N GLU A 88 -1.04 9.57 -0.02
CA GLU A 88 -0.04 9.10 -0.99
C GLU A 88 0.38 7.68 -0.66
N ILE A 89 0.52 6.86 -1.68
CA ILE A 89 0.95 5.47 -1.60
C ILE A 89 2.15 5.32 -2.50
N VAL A 90 3.27 4.84 -1.97
CA VAL A 90 4.47 4.53 -2.73
C VAL A 90 4.66 3.02 -2.72
N VAL A 91 4.47 2.38 -3.88
CA VAL A 91 4.79 0.96 -4.06
C VAL A 91 6.14 0.82 -4.75
N SER A 92 7.02 -0.02 -4.21
CA SER A 92 8.42 -0.14 -4.63
C SER A 92 8.80 -1.60 -4.83
N ASN A 93 9.50 -1.88 -5.91
CA ASN A 93 10.25 -3.11 -6.06
C ASN A 93 11.64 -2.93 -5.43
N THR A 94 11.88 -3.56 -4.31
CA THR A 94 13.16 -3.50 -3.57
C THR A 94 14.10 -4.64 -3.94
N GLY A 95 13.68 -5.50 -4.86
CA GLY A 95 14.45 -6.62 -5.37
C GLY A 95 15.17 -6.33 -6.69
N ASP A 96 15.79 -7.35 -7.23
CA ASP A 96 16.58 -7.33 -8.46
C ASP A 96 15.91 -8.07 -9.63
N THR A 97 14.65 -8.44 -9.49
CA THR A 97 13.83 -9.06 -10.54
C THR A 97 12.55 -8.27 -10.78
N VAL A 98 12.02 -8.33 -11.99
CA VAL A 98 10.75 -7.68 -12.36
C VAL A 98 9.59 -8.27 -11.55
N LEU A 99 8.74 -7.41 -11.00
CA LEU A 99 7.47 -7.80 -10.39
C LEU A 99 6.34 -7.48 -11.37
N ASN A 100 5.69 -8.52 -11.88
CA ASN A 100 4.53 -8.38 -12.75
C ASN A 100 3.24 -8.54 -11.95
N ASN A 101 2.17 -7.82 -12.37
CA ASN A 101 0.84 -7.91 -11.79
C ASN A 101 0.84 -7.67 -10.27
N VAL A 102 1.59 -6.67 -9.80
CA VAL A 102 1.52 -6.23 -8.40
C VAL A 102 0.14 -5.63 -8.16
N VAL A 103 -0.64 -6.26 -7.29
CA VAL A 103 -1.97 -5.79 -6.90
C VAL A 103 -1.82 -4.92 -5.66
N VAL A 104 -2.19 -3.65 -5.76
CA VAL A 104 -2.21 -2.68 -4.65
C VAL A 104 -3.66 -2.41 -4.31
N THR A 105 -4.07 -2.70 -3.07
CA THR A 105 -5.43 -2.48 -2.58
C THR A 105 -5.41 -1.53 -1.40
N ASP A 106 -6.04 -0.37 -1.57
CA ASP A 106 -6.33 0.58 -0.52
C ASP A 106 -7.72 0.31 0.04
N THR A 107 -7.83 0.21 1.36
CA THR A 107 -9.10 -0.05 2.04
C THR A 107 -9.43 1.11 2.96
N ALA A 108 -10.37 1.94 2.54
CA ALA A 108 -10.88 3.05 3.32
C ALA A 108 -11.64 2.55 4.56
N PRO A 109 -11.45 3.16 5.75
CA PRO A 109 -12.21 2.81 6.95
C PRO A 109 -13.71 3.06 6.76
N ALA A 110 -14.54 2.28 7.47
CA ALA A 110 -16.00 2.29 7.30
C ALA A 110 -16.66 3.67 7.51
N ALA A 111 -16.05 4.53 8.36
CA ALA A 111 -16.52 5.89 8.61
C ALA A 111 -16.19 6.90 7.50
N THR A 112 -15.48 6.46 6.44
CA THR A 112 -15.02 7.32 5.35
C THR A 112 -15.56 6.84 4.00
N SER A 113 -15.47 7.71 2.99
CA SER A 113 -15.81 7.37 1.61
C SER A 113 -14.67 7.77 0.68
N ILE A 114 -14.42 6.95 -0.33
CA ILE A 114 -13.45 7.27 -1.39
C ILE A 114 -14.05 8.33 -2.30
N VAL A 115 -13.37 9.49 -2.40
CA VAL A 115 -13.74 10.60 -3.30
C VAL A 115 -13.07 10.44 -4.65
N ALA A 116 -11.80 10.05 -4.65
CA ALA A 116 -11.01 9.83 -5.86
C ALA A 116 -9.86 8.85 -5.60
N ALA A 117 -9.55 8.03 -6.60
CA ALA A 117 -8.38 7.16 -6.64
C ALA A 117 -7.97 6.99 -8.11
N PRO A 118 -7.17 7.91 -8.67
CA PRO A 118 -6.81 7.90 -10.08
C PRO A 118 -6.16 6.58 -10.51
N GLY A 119 -6.64 6.02 -11.61
CA GLY A 119 -6.16 4.77 -12.17
C GLY A 119 -6.55 3.49 -11.42
N ALA A 120 -7.34 3.61 -10.34
CA ALA A 120 -7.86 2.45 -9.61
C ALA A 120 -9.22 1.97 -10.14
N THR A 121 -9.49 0.70 -9.93
CA THR A 121 -10.85 0.17 -9.91
C THR A 121 -11.40 0.34 -8.49
N ILE A 122 -12.51 1.09 -8.35
CA ILE A 122 -13.15 1.33 -7.05
C ILE A 122 -14.35 0.39 -6.90
N SER A 123 -14.39 -0.32 -5.77
CA SER A 123 -15.52 -1.19 -5.38
C SER A 123 -15.79 -1.04 -3.89
N GLY A 124 -16.93 -0.43 -3.55
CA GLY A 124 -17.28 -0.12 -2.17
C GLY A 124 -16.25 0.79 -1.51
N ASN A 125 -15.64 0.32 -0.42
CA ASN A 125 -14.59 1.03 0.31
C ASN A 125 -13.16 0.66 -0.13
N LYS A 126 -12.99 0.03 -1.30
CA LYS A 126 -11.68 -0.39 -1.79
C LYS A 126 -11.35 0.26 -3.12
N ALA A 127 -10.09 0.71 -3.25
CA ALA A 127 -9.48 1.12 -4.50
C ALA A 127 -8.33 0.18 -4.84
N THR A 128 -8.34 -0.41 -6.04
CA THR A 128 -7.38 -1.43 -6.45
C THR A 128 -6.67 -1.02 -7.74
N TRP A 129 -5.34 -1.08 -7.73
CA TRP A 129 -4.47 -0.88 -8.90
C TRP A 129 -3.72 -2.18 -9.19
N THR A 130 -3.43 -2.41 -10.46
CA THR A 130 -2.51 -3.46 -10.91
C THR A 130 -1.37 -2.80 -11.66
N VAL A 131 -0.14 -3.01 -11.19
CA VAL A 131 1.05 -2.36 -11.75
C VAL A 131 2.18 -3.37 -11.96
N ASN A 132 3.07 -3.07 -12.92
CA ASN A 132 4.34 -3.78 -13.07
C ASN A 132 5.47 -2.89 -12.56
N LEU A 133 6.47 -3.47 -11.90
CA LEU A 133 7.61 -2.76 -11.34
C LEU A 133 8.91 -3.40 -11.80
N GLN A 134 9.74 -2.62 -12.49
CA GLN A 134 11.12 -2.99 -12.78
C GLN A 134 11.95 -3.05 -11.49
N PRO A 135 13.11 -3.72 -11.46
CA PRO A 135 14.02 -3.67 -10.31
C PRO A 135 14.31 -2.23 -9.88
N ASN A 136 14.16 -1.96 -8.59
CA ASN A 136 14.32 -0.63 -7.95
C ASN A 136 13.31 0.45 -8.42
N GLU A 137 12.30 0.10 -9.23
CA GLU A 137 11.24 1.03 -9.63
C GLU A 137 10.29 1.34 -8.47
N LYS A 138 9.81 2.60 -8.45
CA LYS A 138 8.76 3.08 -7.55
C LYS A 138 7.61 3.66 -8.35
N LYS A 139 6.38 3.43 -7.89
CA LYS A 139 5.18 4.07 -8.41
C LYS A 139 4.42 4.76 -7.30
N ASN A 140 4.02 5.99 -7.59
CA ASN A 140 3.19 6.79 -6.69
C ASN A 140 1.73 6.64 -7.12
N LEU A 141 0.88 6.32 -6.16
CA LEU A 141 -0.56 6.23 -6.27
C LEU A 141 -1.17 7.16 -5.24
N SER A 142 -2.40 7.59 -5.45
CA SER A 142 -3.08 8.48 -4.51
C SER A 142 -4.54 8.10 -4.30
N VAL A 143 -5.04 8.40 -3.11
CA VAL A 143 -6.45 8.27 -2.78
C VAL A 143 -6.90 9.49 -1.99
N LYS A 144 -8.10 9.98 -2.27
CA LYS A 144 -8.78 11.04 -1.50
C LYS A 144 -9.96 10.44 -0.78
N LEU A 145 -10.03 10.70 0.53
CA LEU A 145 -11.14 10.27 1.37
C LEU A 145 -11.87 11.48 1.95
N THR A 146 -13.15 11.30 2.26
CA THR A 146 -13.92 12.22 3.09
C THR A 146 -14.58 11.47 4.22
N SER A 147 -14.88 12.15 5.34
CA SER A 147 -15.65 11.59 6.46
C SER A 147 -16.76 12.53 6.90
N LYS A 148 -17.88 11.94 7.33
CA LYS A 148 -18.97 12.63 8.04
C LYS A 148 -18.97 12.32 9.55
N THR A 149 -18.05 11.46 10.01
CA THR A 149 -17.94 11.03 11.40
C THR A 149 -16.62 11.49 11.97
N ALA A 150 -16.66 12.21 13.09
CA ALA A 150 -15.48 12.65 13.81
C ALA A 150 -14.72 11.45 14.42
N GLY A 151 -13.42 11.62 14.59
CA GLY A 151 -12.56 10.58 15.17
C GLY A 151 -11.30 10.33 14.36
N ASN A 152 -10.45 9.47 14.88
CA ASN A 152 -9.22 9.05 14.21
C ASN A 152 -9.50 7.83 13.34
N HIS A 153 -9.42 7.98 12.02
CA HIS A 153 -9.70 6.93 11.05
C HIS A 153 -8.42 6.59 10.29
N CYS A 154 -8.02 5.31 10.39
CA CYS A 154 -6.80 4.82 9.75
C CYS A 154 -7.14 4.11 8.43
N ASN A 155 -6.53 4.58 7.35
CA ASN A 155 -6.66 4.03 6.02
C ASN A 155 -5.49 3.08 5.73
N ASN A 156 -5.80 1.83 5.38
CA ASN A 156 -4.84 0.74 5.16
C ASN A 156 -4.60 0.49 3.68
N VAL A 157 -3.36 0.18 3.32
CA VAL A 157 -2.98 -0.29 1.99
C VAL A 157 -2.22 -1.60 2.08
N THR A 158 -2.49 -2.51 1.15
CA THR A 158 -1.75 -3.75 0.95
C THR A 158 -1.24 -3.83 -0.48
N ALA A 159 -0.04 -4.37 -0.66
CA ALA A 159 0.51 -4.69 -1.97
C ALA A 159 0.91 -6.16 -2.00
N ALA A 160 0.57 -6.88 -3.08
CA ALA A 160 0.85 -8.30 -3.24
C ALA A 160 1.38 -8.63 -4.64
N ALA A 161 2.39 -9.51 -4.71
CA ALA A 161 2.95 -10.02 -5.95
C ALA A 161 3.45 -11.46 -5.73
N GLY A 162 2.72 -12.47 -6.22
CA GLY A 162 2.99 -13.87 -5.94
C GLY A 162 2.95 -14.16 -4.42
N SER A 163 4.07 -14.58 -3.84
CA SER A 163 4.21 -14.82 -2.40
C SER A 163 4.63 -13.58 -1.60
N LEU A 164 4.94 -12.46 -2.27
CA LEU A 164 5.34 -11.22 -1.62
C LEU A 164 4.12 -10.43 -1.18
N ASN A 165 4.15 -9.94 0.07
CA ASN A 165 3.15 -9.07 0.63
C ASN A 165 3.82 -7.93 1.41
N SER A 166 3.22 -6.75 1.34
CA SER A 166 3.62 -5.58 2.12
C SER A 166 2.38 -4.76 2.47
N SER A 167 2.35 -4.12 3.63
CA SER A 167 1.24 -3.28 4.06
C SER A 167 1.74 -2.02 4.74
N ALA A 168 0.91 -0.97 4.68
CA ALA A 168 1.13 0.30 5.37
C ALA A 168 -0.21 0.94 5.70
N GLU A 169 -0.22 1.86 6.68
CA GLU A 169 -1.41 2.64 7.01
C GLU A 169 -1.06 4.10 7.28
N ALA A 170 -2.05 4.98 7.14
CA ALA A 170 -1.99 6.37 7.57
C ALA A 170 -3.34 6.78 8.15
N CYS A 171 -3.29 7.48 9.29
CA CYS A 171 -4.47 7.90 10.01
C CYS A 171 -4.72 9.40 9.87
N THR A 172 -6.00 9.78 9.78
CA THR A 172 -6.47 11.17 9.80
C THR A 172 -7.39 11.38 10.98
N LEU A 173 -7.13 12.40 11.79
CA LEU A 173 -8.03 12.88 12.83
C LEU A 173 -9.06 13.82 12.20
N TRP A 174 -10.31 13.39 12.13
CA TRP A 174 -11.42 14.16 11.60
C TRP A 174 -12.09 14.93 12.72
N LYS A 175 -12.18 16.26 12.54
CA LYS A 175 -12.73 17.20 13.53
C LYS A 175 -13.99 17.87 12.99
N GLY A 176 -15.01 17.98 13.80
CA GLY A 176 -16.16 18.81 13.54
C GLY A 176 -15.86 20.28 13.85
N ILE A 177 -16.53 21.19 13.15
CA ILE A 177 -16.60 22.62 13.51
C ILE A 177 -18.01 22.90 13.98
N ALA A 178 -18.15 23.56 15.13
CA ALA A 178 -19.42 24.14 15.57
C ALA A 178 -19.69 25.45 14.84
N ALA A 179 -20.92 25.68 14.39
CA ALA A 179 -21.35 26.90 13.75
C ALA A 179 -22.78 27.24 14.13
N VAL A 180 -23.01 28.47 14.58
CA VAL A 180 -24.34 28.96 15.00
C VAL A 180 -24.91 29.88 13.93
N LEU A 181 -26.13 29.60 13.50
CA LEU A 181 -26.99 30.54 12.79
C LEU A 181 -28.07 31.06 13.76
N LEU A 182 -28.27 32.35 13.82
CA LEU A 182 -29.35 32.99 14.52
C LEU A 182 -30.26 33.67 13.48
N GLU A 183 -31.54 33.36 13.52
CA GLU A 183 -32.59 34.00 12.73
C GLU A 183 -33.61 34.59 13.69
N VAL A 184 -34.08 35.83 13.40
CA VAL A 184 -35.14 36.52 14.14
C VAL A 184 -36.17 36.97 13.15
N VAL A 185 -37.42 36.61 13.38
CA VAL A 185 -38.57 37.04 12.56
C VAL A 185 -39.66 37.57 13.49
N ASP A 186 -40.29 38.65 13.10
CA ASP A 186 -41.43 39.24 13.81
C ASP A 186 -42.74 39.04 13.04
N ASP A 187 -43.82 38.90 13.79
CA ASP A 187 -45.16 38.71 13.26
C ASP A 187 -46.18 39.19 14.31
N PRO A 188 -47.16 40.08 13.98
CA PRO A 188 -47.33 40.77 12.70
C PRO A 188 -46.36 41.98 12.54
N ASP A 189 -46.09 42.34 11.29
CA ASP A 189 -45.39 43.56 10.90
C ASP A 189 -46.07 44.14 9.63
N PRO A 190 -46.54 45.42 9.62
CA PRO A 190 -46.47 46.44 10.69
C PRO A 190 -47.56 46.28 11.76
N ILE A 191 -47.33 46.89 12.93
CA ILE A 191 -48.27 46.98 14.06
C ILE A 191 -48.58 48.45 14.40
N GLN A 192 -49.72 48.68 15.07
CA GLN A 192 -50.10 50.01 15.59
C GLN A 192 -49.56 50.24 17.00
N VAL A 193 -49.40 51.48 17.41
CA VAL A 193 -49.01 51.81 18.78
C VAL A 193 -50.00 51.21 19.80
N GLY A 194 -49.49 50.44 20.74
CA GLY A 194 -50.27 49.74 21.77
C GLY A 194 -50.61 48.28 21.43
N GLU A 195 -50.28 47.81 20.20
CA GLU A 195 -50.39 46.42 19.80
C GLU A 195 -49.10 45.65 20.14
N ASN A 196 -49.19 44.31 20.10
CA ASN A 196 -48.09 43.42 20.40
C ASN A 196 -47.63 42.72 19.10
N THR A 197 -46.32 42.60 18.92
CA THR A 197 -45.70 41.69 17.95
C THR A 197 -44.96 40.59 18.64
N THR A 198 -44.82 39.46 18.00
CA THR A 198 -44.07 38.29 18.50
C THR A 198 -42.80 38.12 17.69
N TYR A 199 -41.65 38.17 18.35
CA TYR A 199 -40.37 37.83 17.74
C TYR A 199 -40.10 36.33 17.92
N THR A 200 -39.98 35.62 16.81
CA THR A 200 -39.54 34.20 16.80
C THR A 200 -38.04 34.16 16.56
N ILE A 201 -37.32 33.62 17.54
CA ILE A 201 -35.86 33.50 17.49
C ILE A 201 -35.55 32.02 17.25
N ARG A 202 -34.84 31.74 16.14
CA ARG A 202 -34.37 30.38 15.80
C ARG A 202 -32.87 30.32 15.88
N VAL A 203 -32.36 29.34 16.64
CA VAL A 203 -30.94 29.02 16.72
C VAL A 203 -30.71 27.68 16.06
N THR A 204 -29.87 27.63 15.04
CA THR A 204 -29.57 26.41 14.30
C THR A 204 -28.08 26.12 14.34
N ASN A 205 -27.72 24.87 14.64
CA ASN A 205 -26.35 24.39 14.46
C ASN A 205 -26.14 24.04 12.97
N GLN A 206 -25.40 24.85 12.24
CA GLN A 206 -25.00 24.61 10.85
C GLN A 206 -23.64 23.91 10.72
N GLY A 207 -23.03 23.58 11.84
CA GLY A 207 -21.73 22.93 11.90
C GLY A 207 -21.82 21.40 11.93
N PHE A 208 -20.65 20.77 12.10
CA PHE A 208 -20.48 19.33 12.17
C PHE A 208 -20.04 18.85 13.57
N ALA A 209 -20.05 19.75 14.56
CA ALA A 209 -19.80 19.44 15.98
C ALA A 209 -20.92 20.02 16.84
N ASP A 210 -21.14 19.43 18.02
CA ASP A 210 -22.10 19.93 18.98
C ASP A 210 -21.76 21.35 19.42
N ILE A 211 -22.79 22.17 19.62
CA ILE A 211 -22.67 23.49 20.22
C ILE A 211 -23.07 23.37 21.68
N HIS A 212 -22.19 23.82 22.57
CA HIS A 212 -22.42 23.78 23.99
C HIS A 212 -22.68 25.16 24.58
N ASN A 213 -23.49 25.24 25.64
CA ASN A 213 -23.76 26.47 26.44
C ASN A 213 -24.27 27.63 25.58
N VAL A 214 -25.15 27.38 24.62
CA VAL A 214 -25.78 28.43 23.80
C VAL A 214 -26.63 29.30 24.71
N LYS A 215 -26.37 30.62 24.71
CA LYS A 215 -27.13 31.63 25.44
C LYS A 215 -27.71 32.63 24.45
N ILE A 216 -29.01 32.86 24.53
CA ILE A 216 -29.70 33.94 23.82
C ILE A 216 -29.85 35.11 24.79
N VAL A 217 -29.45 36.32 24.35
CA VAL A 217 -29.68 37.57 25.09
C VAL A 217 -30.45 38.49 24.17
N ALA A 218 -31.63 38.91 24.58
CA ALA A 218 -32.40 39.94 23.91
C ALA A 218 -32.28 41.23 24.75
N SER A 219 -32.01 42.37 24.12
CA SER A 219 -32.00 43.68 24.73
C SER A 219 -32.91 44.61 23.96
N TYR A 220 -33.59 45.50 24.65
CA TYR A 220 -34.37 46.62 24.07
C TYR A 220 -33.71 47.91 24.52
N GLY A 221 -33.80 48.91 23.66
CA GLY A 221 -33.29 50.24 23.95
C GLY A 221 -34.26 50.96 24.90
N ASP A 222 -33.74 51.69 25.90
CA ASP A 222 -34.51 52.66 26.63
C ASP A 222 -34.82 53.85 25.69
N GLU A 223 -36.10 54.23 25.57
CA GLU A 223 -36.51 55.45 24.86
C GLU A 223 -36.17 56.68 25.70
#